data_a00da89d44816ae968d942bb2bc9b7aa
#
_entry.id   a00da89d44816ae968d942bb2bc9b7aa
#
_cell.length_a   1.000
_cell.length_b   1.000
_cell.length_c   1.000
_cell.angle_alpha   90.00
_cell.angle_beta   90.00
_cell.angle_gamma   90.00
#
_symmetry.space_group_name_H-M   'P 1'
#
loop_
_entity.id
_entity.type
_entity.pdbx_description
1 polymer ?
#
loop_
_entity_poly.entity_id
_entity_poly.type
_entity_poly.pdbx_seq_one_letter_code
_entity_poly.pdbx_strand_id
1 'polypeptide(L)'
;MILSKISRVFLSVTLIETTYQAQVVSLADIPAYSGNAYVEINGNTPYFTSSDYTTISFESYSDLDSLGRCGVAVACIGTDIMPTEKRGAIGMVKPSGWHTVRYDDLISDKYLYNRCHLIAYELSGENANTKNLITGTRYMNIEGMLPFENKVHNYVESTSNHVMYRSTPIFEGDNLVANGVLLEGYSVEDSGTGINFNVYCYNVQPGIEIDYATGDSSAKDTSTNSASDSSDEEPNAESIVDSDNSQNNSGGTYILNTNTKKFHYPSCSSVSSMSEKNKQEFSGNRDEVISMGYAPCKRCNP
;
A
#
# COMPACT_ATOMS: atom_id res chain seq x y z
N MET A 1 -46.76 -54.47 -3.98
CA MET A 1 -46.50 -53.07 -4.30
C MET A 1 -45.67 -52.49 -3.17
N ILE A 2 -44.34 -52.50 -3.32
CA ILE A 2 -43.40 -52.14 -2.26
C ILE A 2 -42.90 -50.71 -2.60
N LEU A 3 -43.32 -49.75 -1.79
CA LEU A 3 -42.86 -48.35 -1.89
C LEU A 3 -41.51 -48.23 -1.21
N SER A 4 -40.45 -48.03 -2.01
CA SER A 4 -39.12 -47.67 -1.54
C SER A 4 -39.10 -46.21 -1.06
N LYS A 5 -38.82 -45.99 0.22
CA LYS A 5 -38.54 -44.67 0.78
C LYS A 5 -37.09 -44.26 0.45
N ILE A 6 -36.92 -43.32 -0.45
CA ILE A 6 -35.63 -42.67 -0.68
C ILE A 6 -35.42 -41.62 0.43
N SER A 7 -34.52 -41.92 1.35
CA SER A 7 -34.06 -40.99 2.35
C SER A 7 -33.06 -40.00 1.71
N ARG A 8 -33.45 -38.72 1.60
CA ARG A 8 -32.51 -37.68 1.18
C ARG A 8 -31.66 -37.26 2.39
N VAL A 9 -30.38 -37.61 2.35
CA VAL A 9 -29.38 -37.10 3.28
C VAL A 9 -29.03 -35.69 2.82
N PHE A 10 -29.44 -34.68 3.60
CA PHE A 10 -28.95 -33.32 3.43
C PHE A 10 -27.57 -33.24 4.08
N LEU A 11 -26.52 -33.14 3.26
CA LEU A 11 -25.20 -32.81 3.73
C LEU A 11 -25.18 -31.30 4.01
N SER A 12 -25.25 -30.89 5.27
CA SER A 12 -25.03 -29.52 5.66
C SER A 12 -23.52 -29.23 5.56
N VAL A 13 -23.11 -28.50 4.53
CA VAL A 13 -21.76 -27.91 4.47
C VAL A 13 -21.74 -26.74 5.46
N THR A 14 -21.13 -26.93 6.60
CA THR A 14 -20.82 -25.83 7.51
C THR A 14 -19.63 -25.09 6.91
N LEU A 15 -19.87 -23.90 6.37
CA LEU A 15 -18.79 -22.97 6.01
C LEU A 15 -18.11 -22.58 7.35
N ILE A 16 -16.90 -23.07 7.55
CA ILE A 16 -16.02 -22.58 8.61
C ILE A 16 -15.47 -21.27 8.06
N GLU A 17 -16.02 -20.14 8.50
CA GLU A 17 -15.40 -18.85 8.29
C GLU A 17 -14.08 -18.84 9.07
N THR A 18 -12.98 -18.96 8.35
CA THR A 18 -11.64 -18.83 8.93
C THR A 18 -11.42 -17.34 9.21
N THR A 19 -11.64 -16.91 10.44
CA THR A 19 -11.27 -15.55 10.85
C THR A 19 -9.75 -15.52 11.04
N TYR A 20 -9.04 -14.90 10.12
CA TYR A 20 -7.61 -14.62 10.30
C TYR A 20 -7.44 -13.59 11.41
N GLN A 21 -7.02 -14.05 12.57
CA GLN A 21 -6.70 -13.15 13.69
C GLN A 21 -5.26 -12.67 13.53
N ALA A 22 -5.08 -11.37 13.25
CA ALA A 22 -3.77 -10.76 13.30
C ALA A 22 -3.22 -10.80 14.72
N GLN A 23 -1.90 -10.97 14.85
CA GLN A 23 -1.23 -10.69 16.10
C GLN A 23 -1.55 -9.25 16.51
N VAL A 24 -2.03 -9.05 17.73
CA VAL A 24 -2.27 -7.71 18.26
C VAL A 24 -0.93 -7.07 18.57
N VAL A 25 -0.44 -6.23 17.66
CA VAL A 25 0.72 -5.38 17.91
C VAL A 25 0.20 -4.09 18.55
N SER A 26 0.68 -3.79 19.75
CA SER A 26 0.36 -2.54 20.44
C SER A 26 1.17 -1.38 19.87
N LEU A 27 0.57 -0.19 19.76
CA LEU A 27 1.32 1.02 19.43
C LEU A 27 2.49 1.28 20.40
N ALA A 28 2.38 0.82 21.65
CA ALA A 28 3.46 0.92 22.65
C ALA A 28 4.71 0.09 22.27
N ASP A 29 4.55 -0.93 21.43
CA ASP A 29 5.66 -1.79 20.98
C ASP A 29 6.30 -1.27 19.69
N ILE A 30 5.70 -0.24 19.07
CA ILE A 30 6.19 0.36 17.82
C ILE A 30 7.14 1.52 18.17
N PRO A 31 8.39 1.54 17.66
CA PRO A 31 9.28 2.67 17.83
C PRO A 31 8.65 3.98 17.38
N ALA A 32 8.94 5.07 18.06
CA ALA A 32 8.47 6.39 17.63
C ALA A 32 9.04 6.75 16.24
N TYR A 33 8.26 7.50 15.45
CA TYR A 33 8.72 8.01 14.15
C TYR A 33 10.01 8.82 14.30
N SER A 34 11.03 8.46 13.54
CA SER A 34 12.36 9.07 13.58
C SER A 34 12.86 9.59 12.23
N GLY A 35 11.92 9.78 11.26
CA GLY A 35 12.24 10.29 9.92
C GLY A 35 12.18 9.25 8.81
N ASN A 36 12.09 7.95 9.14
CA ASN A 36 11.93 6.88 8.16
C ASN A 36 10.43 6.55 7.97
N ALA A 37 10.01 6.31 6.75
CA ALA A 37 8.60 6.01 6.42
C ALA A 37 8.10 4.71 7.06
N TYR A 38 8.99 3.80 7.37
CA TYR A 38 8.70 2.52 8.02
C TYR A 38 9.80 2.09 8.99
N VAL A 39 9.47 1.11 9.82
CA VAL A 39 10.39 0.42 10.74
C VAL A 39 10.14 -1.08 10.71
N GLU A 40 11.20 -1.88 10.83
CA GLU A 40 11.06 -3.32 10.97
C GLU A 40 10.52 -3.70 12.35
N ILE A 41 9.57 -4.64 12.36
CA ILE A 41 8.93 -5.18 13.55
C ILE A 41 9.30 -6.66 13.68
N ASN A 42 9.41 -7.16 14.92
CA ASN A 42 9.68 -8.57 15.20
C ASN A 42 10.93 -9.10 14.46
N GLY A 43 12.02 -8.31 14.38
CA GLY A 43 13.22 -8.68 13.64
C GLY A 43 12.94 -8.99 12.16
N ASN A 44 12.02 -8.25 11.57
CA ASN A 44 11.56 -8.38 10.18
C ASN A 44 10.93 -9.76 9.86
N THR A 45 10.40 -10.44 10.87
CA THR A 45 9.79 -11.77 10.74
C THR A 45 8.26 -11.64 10.84
N PRO A 46 7.50 -12.07 9.82
CA PRO A 46 6.02 -12.08 9.86
C PRO A 46 5.48 -12.94 11.01
N TYR A 47 4.29 -12.60 11.48
CA TYR A 47 3.57 -13.38 12.50
C TYR A 47 2.69 -14.50 11.90
N PHE A 48 2.90 -14.88 10.63
CA PHE A 48 2.21 -16.03 10.06
C PHE A 48 2.61 -17.33 10.77
N THR A 49 1.63 -18.19 10.95
CA THR A 49 1.83 -19.53 11.49
C THR A 49 1.81 -20.58 10.37
N SER A 50 2.23 -21.78 10.65
CA SER A 50 2.22 -22.86 9.66
C SER A 50 0.82 -23.17 9.09
N SER A 51 -0.25 -22.84 9.82
CA SER A 51 -1.63 -22.99 9.36
C SER A 51 -2.09 -21.90 8.42
N ASP A 52 -1.37 -20.77 8.32
CA ASP A 52 -1.71 -19.67 7.45
C ASP A 52 -1.19 -19.87 6.02
N TYR A 53 -0.15 -20.69 5.85
CA TYR A 53 0.48 -20.88 4.56
C TYR A 53 -0.37 -21.73 3.60
N THR A 54 -0.60 -21.20 2.42
CA THR A 54 -1.32 -21.86 1.32
C THR A 54 -0.77 -21.38 -0.02
N THR A 55 -0.97 -22.20 -1.05
CA THR A 55 -0.73 -21.84 -2.46
C THR A 55 -2.04 -21.73 -3.24
N ILE A 56 -3.15 -21.57 -2.53
CA ILE A 56 -4.46 -21.26 -3.13
C ILE A 56 -4.66 -19.77 -2.95
N SER A 57 -4.73 -19.05 -4.05
CA SER A 57 -4.95 -17.58 -4.02
C SER A 57 -6.29 -17.26 -3.40
N PHE A 58 -6.29 -16.26 -2.55
CA PHE A 58 -7.49 -15.69 -1.95
C PHE A 58 -7.21 -14.26 -1.48
N GLU A 59 -8.28 -13.52 -1.23
CA GLU A 59 -8.26 -12.27 -0.49
C GLU A 59 -9.40 -12.26 0.54
N SER A 60 -9.17 -11.62 1.67
CA SER A 60 -10.14 -11.51 2.75
C SER A 60 -9.98 -10.17 3.47
N TYR A 61 -11.09 -9.50 3.71
CA TYR A 61 -11.17 -8.19 4.34
C TYR A 61 -12.09 -8.26 5.55
N SER A 62 -11.62 -7.80 6.70
CA SER A 62 -12.45 -7.67 7.88
C SER A 62 -13.62 -6.71 7.63
N ASP A 63 -14.73 -6.95 8.30
CA ASP A 63 -15.81 -5.97 8.31
C ASP A 63 -15.35 -4.65 8.93
N LEU A 64 -15.95 -3.55 8.49
CA LEU A 64 -15.73 -2.27 9.14
C LEU A 64 -16.21 -2.35 10.59
N ASP A 65 -15.48 -1.71 11.48
CA ASP A 65 -15.90 -1.61 12.88
C ASP A 65 -17.05 -0.58 13.07
N SER A 66 -17.47 -0.38 14.30
CA SER A 66 -18.56 0.55 14.64
C SER A 66 -18.27 2.02 14.32
N LEU A 67 -17.01 2.37 14.08
CA LEU A 67 -16.54 3.70 13.67
C LEU A 67 -16.34 3.80 12.15
N GLY A 68 -16.63 2.72 11.41
CA GLY A 68 -16.43 2.66 9.97
C GLY A 68 -14.97 2.48 9.54
N ARG A 69 -14.09 2.02 10.45
CA ARG A 69 -12.66 1.81 10.20
C ARG A 69 -12.42 0.43 9.62
N CYS A 70 -11.46 0.32 8.70
CA CYS A 70 -11.00 -0.97 8.19
C CYS A 70 -10.29 -1.77 9.27
N GLY A 71 -10.50 -3.08 9.27
CA GLY A 71 -9.70 -4.04 10.02
C GLY A 71 -8.60 -4.67 9.17
N VAL A 72 -8.20 -5.89 9.54
CA VAL A 72 -7.16 -6.65 8.85
C VAL A 72 -7.60 -7.01 7.44
N ALA A 73 -6.70 -6.83 6.48
CA ALA A 73 -6.78 -7.39 5.14
C ALA A 73 -5.68 -8.44 4.97
N VAL A 74 -6.03 -9.63 4.47
CA VAL A 74 -5.10 -10.73 4.26
C VAL A 74 -5.34 -11.38 2.90
N ALA A 75 -4.27 -11.78 2.23
CA ALA A 75 -4.36 -12.46 0.95
C ALA A 75 -3.24 -13.50 0.79
N CYS A 76 -3.50 -14.50 -0.02
CA CYS A 76 -2.47 -15.28 -0.68
C CYS A 76 -2.39 -14.79 -2.12
N ILE A 77 -1.36 -13.99 -2.40
CA ILE A 77 -1.19 -13.35 -3.71
C ILE A 77 -0.58 -14.36 -4.67
N GLY A 78 -1.30 -14.68 -5.73
CA GLY A 78 -0.85 -15.45 -6.89
C GLY A 78 -1.18 -14.69 -8.17
N THR A 79 -0.61 -15.10 -9.30
CA THR A 79 -0.82 -14.46 -10.59
C THR A 79 -2.28 -14.45 -11.07
N ASP A 80 -3.09 -15.36 -10.55
CA ASP A 80 -4.50 -15.55 -10.93
C ASP A 80 -5.45 -14.52 -10.32
N ILE A 81 -5.06 -13.83 -9.23
CA ILE A 81 -5.84 -12.72 -8.66
C ILE A 81 -5.28 -11.35 -8.98
N MET A 82 -4.10 -11.27 -9.59
CA MET A 82 -3.53 -10.00 -10.03
C MET A 82 -4.38 -9.37 -11.15
N PRO A 83 -4.47 -8.03 -11.24
CA PRO A 83 -5.35 -7.37 -12.19
C PRO A 83 -4.95 -7.63 -13.64
N THR A 84 -5.93 -7.92 -14.48
CA THR A 84 -5.80 -7.98 -15.94
C THR A 84 -6.30 -6.72 -16.63
N GLU A 85 -6.96 -5.83 -15.90
CA GLU A 85 -7.54 -4.59 -16.37
C GLU A 85 -6.88 -3.38 -15.73
N LYS A 86 -7.11 -2.20 -16.30
CA LYS A 86 -6.66 -0.95 -15.70
C LYS A 86 -7.48 -0.62 -14.47
N ARG A 87 -6.82 -0.05 -13.46
CA ARG A 87 -7.46 0.47 -12.25
C ARG A 87 -8.58 1.45 -12.59
N GLY A 88 -9.72 1.29 -11.92
CA GLY A 88 -10.86 2.20 -12.00
C GLY A 88 -10.73 3.36 -11.01
N ALA A 89 -11.67 4.31 -11.10
CA ALA A 89 -11.77 5.41 -10.13
C ALA A 89 -12.20 4.88 -8.76
N ILE A 90 -11.66 5.46 -7.69
CA ILE A 90 -11.98 5.15 -6.29
C ILE A 90 -12.43 6.38 -5.49
N GLY A 91 -12.57 7.54 -6.14
CA GLY A 91 -12.93 8.82 -5.52
C GLY A 91 -14.24 8.81 -4.74
N MET A 92 -15.18 7.89 -5.07
CA MET A 92 -16.44 7.74 -4.36
C MET A 92 -16.30 7.14 -2.96
N VAL A 93 -15.21 6.46 -2.65
CA VAL A 93 -14.98 5.88 -1.31
C VAL A 93 -14.40 6.96 -0.40
N LYS A 94 -15.06 7.17 0.74
CA LYS A 94 -14.59 8.06 1.81
C LYS A 94 -14.29 7.20 3.04
N PRO A 95 -13.04 6.81 3.28
CA PRO A 95 -12.66 6.04 4.49
C PRO A 95 -12.90 6.85 5.76
N SER A 96 -12.81 6.23 6.94
CA SER A 96 -12.90 6.93 8.22
C SER A 96 -11.86 8.06 8.30
N GLY A 97 -12.25 9.21 8.85
CA GLY A 97 -11.40 10.41 8.97
C GLY A 97 -10.95 11.02 7.63
N TRP A 98 -11.69 10.78 6.53
CA TRP A 98 -11.34 11.33 5.22
C TRP A 98 -11.62 12.82 5.12
N HIS A 99 -10.57 13.59 4.77
CA HIS A 99 -10.64 14.98 4.37
C HIS A 99 -9.89 15.20 3.05
N THR A 100 -10.39 16.12 2.22
CA THR A 100 -9.66 16.58 1.03
C THR A 100 -8.84 17.78 1.43
N VAL A 101 -7.58 17.58 1.78
CA VAL A 101 -6.69 18.63 2.28
C VAL A 101 -5.49 18.81 1.37
N ARG A 102 -5.10 20.08 1.14
CA ARG A 102 -3.98 20.44 0.27
C ARG A 102 -2.92 21.23 1.02
N TYR A 103 -1.66 20.96 0.68
CA TYR A 103 -0.47 21.66 1.13
C TYR A 103 0.47 21.88 -0.05
N ASP A 104 0.16 22.88 -0.89
CA ASP A 104 0.78 23.10 -2.20
C ASP A 104 2.31 23.30 -2.14
N ASP A 105 2.82 23.82 -1.03
CA ASP A 105 4.25 24.12 -0.82
C ASP A 105 5.00 23.02 -0.04
N LEU A 106 4.27 22.04 0.53
CA LEU A 106 4.85 21.00 1.39
C LEU A 106 4.77 19.59 0.79
N ILE A 107 3.82 19.37 -0.11
CA ILE A 107 3.55 18.05 -0.71
C ILE A 107 3.61 18.21 -2.23
N SER A 108 4.47 17.44 -2.89
CA SER A 108 4.67 17.52 -4.36
C SER A 108 3.37 17.36 -5.16
N ASP A 109 2.50 16.43 -4.77
CA ASP A 109 1.20 16.19 -5.39
C ASP A 109 0.08 17.03 -4.76
N LYS A 110 0.45 17.92 -3.82
CA LYS A 110 -0.43 18.87 -3.15
C LYS A 110 -1.41 18.27 -2.15
N TYR A 111 -1.90 17.03 -2.32
CA TYR A 111 -2.88 16.41 -1.45
C TYR A 111 -2.21 15.61 -0.32
N LEU A 112 -2.66 15.85 0.92
CA LEU A 112 -2.17 15.15 2.11
C LEU A 112 -2.57 13.68 2.08
N TYR A 113 -3.86 13.43 1.85
CA TYR A 113 -4.42 12.10 1.97
C TYR A 113 -4.65 11.42 0.63
N ASN A 114 -4.30 10.15 0.61
CA ASN A 114 -4.63 9.18 -0.42
C ASN A 114 -5.64 8.18 0.15
N ARG A 115 -6.47 7.60 -0.72
CA ARG A 115 -7.23 6.40 -0.41
C ARG A 115 -6.26 5.22 -0.54
N CYS A 116 -5.55 4.93 0.56
CA CYS A 116 -4.55 3.87 0.56
C CYS A 116 -5.22 2.50 0.58
N HIS A 117 -4.92 1.65 -0.39
CA HIS A 117 -5.30 0.26 -0.34
C HIS A 117 -4.49 -0.46 0.75
N LEU A 118 -5.14 -1.33 1.52
CA LEU A 118 -4.48 -2.26 2.44
C LEU A 118 -3.80 -3.39 1.68
N ILE A 119 -4.48 -3.93 0.65
CA ILE A 119 -3.89 -4.79 -0.37
C ILE A 119 -3.95 -4.02 -1.67
N ALA A 120 -2.78 -3.70 -2.25
CA ALA A 120 -2.66 -2.87 -3.44
C ALA A 120 -3.45 -3.44 -4.63
N TYR A 121 -3.98 -2.56 -5.48
CA TYR A 121 -4.70 -2.95 -6.68
C TYR A 121 -3.87 -3.90 -7.57
N GLU A 122 -2.60 -3.64 -7.72
CA GLU A 122 -1.68 -4.46 -8.50
C GLU A 122 -1.46 -5.88 -7.96
N LEU A 123 -1.86 -6.14 -6.71
CA LEU A 123 -1.72 -7.45 -6.07
C LEU A 123 -2.99 -8.30 -6.15
N SER A 124 -4.17 -7.68 -6.13
CA SER A 124 -5.44 -8.43 -6.04
C SER A 124 -6.50 -7.99 -7.06
N GLY A 125 -6.28 -6.90 -7.79
CA GLY A 125 -7.29 -6.35 -8.69
C GLY A 125 -8.49 -5.70 -7.98
N GLU A 126 -8.52 -5.69 -6.63
CA GLU A 126 -9.61 -5.13 -5.84
C GLU A 126 -9.56 -3.60 -5.86
N ASN A 127 -10.58 -2.95 -6.45
CA ASN A 127 -10.53 -1.53 -6.74
C ASN A 127 -11.18 -0.64 -5.66
N ALA A 128 -12.50 -0.55 -5.64
CA ALA A 128 -13.25 0.40 -4.81
C ALA A 128 -13.89 -0.24 -3.57
N ASN A 129 -13.23 -1.20 -2.98
CA ASN A 129 -13.70 -1.90 -1.79
C ASN A 129 -13.51 -1.03 -0.54
N THR A 130 -14.62 -0.69 0.12
CA THR A 130 -14.62 0.14 1.35
C THR A 130 -13.87 -0.52 2.51
N LYS A 131 -13.70 -1.85 2.51
CA LYS A 131 -12.97 -2.61 3.54
C LYS A 131 -11.46 -2.68 3.26
N ASN A 132 -11.04 -2.21 2.08
CA ASN A 132 -9.65 -2.22 1.62
C ASN A 132 -9.03 -0.82 1.52
N LEU A 133 -9.78 0.24 1.81
CA LEU A 133 -9.33 1.62 1.63
C LEU A 133 -9.32 2.36 2.97
N ILE A 134 -8.18 2.95 3.32
CA ILE A 134 -8.01 3.78 4.52
C ILE A 134 -7.58 5.20 4.14
N THR A 135 -7.79 6.14 5.06
CA THR A 135 -7.21 7.49 4.99
C THR A 135 -5.73 7.40 5.34
N GLY A 136 -4.89 7.44 4.34
CA GLY A 136 -3.43 7.40 4.52
C GLY A 136 -2.76 8.62 3.92
N THR A 137 -1.65 9.04 4.49
CA THR A 137 -0.84 10.14 3.95
C THR A 137 -0.19 9.74 2.64
N ARG A 138 0.11 10.72 1.80
CA ARG A 138 0.92 10.50 0.59
C ARG A 138 2.26 9.86 0.93
N TYR A 139 2.91 10.32 2.00
CA TYR A 139 4.19 9.79 2.45
C TYR A 139 4.12 8.32 2.86
N MET A 140 3.13 7.93 3.69
CA MET A 140 2.93 6.52 4.03
C MET A 140 2.69 5.67 2.78
N ASN A 141 1.82 6.12 1.89
CA ASN A 141 1.44 5.37 0.70
C ASN A 141 2.65 5.10 -0.21
N ILE A 142 3.46 6.13 -0.51
CA ILE A 142 4.53 6.07 -1.51
C ILE A 142 5.86 5.61 -0.91
N GLU A 143 6.25 6.16 0.25
CA GLU A 143 7.55 5.87 0.85
C GLU A 143 7.49 4.70 1.85
N GLY A 144 6.31 4.47 2.43
CA GLY A 144 6.08 3.39 3.39
C GLY A 144 5.65 2.08 2.73
N MET A 145 4.48 2.07 2.09
CA MET A 145 3.81 0.84 1.64
C MET A 145 4.29 0.38 0.26
N LEU A 146 4.29 1.27 -0.73
CA LEU A 146 4.57 0.96 -2.13
C LEU A 146 5.88 0.17 -2.37
N PRO A 147 7.02 0.39 -1.67
CA PRO A 147 8.23 -0.41 -1.85
C PRO A 147 8.00 -1.92 -1.58
N PHE A 148 7.18 -2.25 -0.59
CA PHE A 148 6.86 -3.63 -0.22
C PHE A 148 5.83 -4.24 -1.17
N GLU A 149 4.83 -3.47 -1.59
CA GLU A 149 3.85 -3.87 -2.59
C GLU A 149 4.53 -4.20 -3.92
N ASN A 150 5.40 -3.33 -4.40
CA ASN A 150 6.21 -3.57 -5.60
C ASN A 150 7.12 -4.81 -5.46
N LYS A 151 7.69 -5.04 -4.28
CA LYS A 151 8.53 -6.22 -4.02
C LYS A 151 7.71 -7.50 -4.16
N VAL A 152 6.50 -7.53 -3.61
CA VAL A 152 5.58 -8.67 -3.73
C VAL A 152 5.13 -8.86 -5.19
N HIS A 153 4.68 -7.78 -5.84
CA HIS A 153 4.25 -7.81 -7.24
C HIS A 153 5.34 -8.40 -8.15
N ASN A 154 6.55 -7.83 -8.09
CA ASN A 154 7.67 -8.28 -8.93
C ASN A 154 8.07 -9.74 -8.65
N TYR A 155 8.00 -10.19 -7.41
CA TYR A 155 8.28 -11.57 -7.05
C TYR A 155 7.25 -12.52 -7.65
N VAL A 156 5.96 -12.26 -7.44
CA VAL A 156 4.86 -13.10 -7.97
C VAL A 156 4.90 -13.12 -9.49
N GLU A 157 5.07 -11.96 -10.16
CA GLU A 157 5.15 -11.88 -11.62
C GLU A 157 6.34 -12.67 -12.19
N SER A 158 7.50 -12.63 -11.52
CA SER A 158 8.71 -13.26 -12.03
C SER A 158 8.82 -14.76 -11.75
N THR A 159 8.19 -15.26 -10.68
CA THR A 159 8.32 -16.65 -10.22
C THR A 159 7.06 -17.47 -10.41
N SER A 160 5.90 -16.83 -10.46
CA SER A 160 4.56 -17.46 -10.34
C SER A 160 4.34 -18.18 -8.99
N ASN A 161 5.17 -17.93 -7.99
CA ASN A 161 4.99 -18.39 -6.62
C ASN A 161 4.01 -17.50 -5.87
N HIS A 162 3.48 -18.01 -4.76
CA HIS A 162 2.52 -17.31 -3.93
C HIS A 162 3.18 -16.56 -2.77
N VAL A 163 2.56 -15.45 -2.39
CA VAL A 163 2.96 -14.66 -1.23
C VAL A 163 1.78 -14.51 -0.28
N MET A 164 1.93 -14.99 0.96
CA MET A 164 1.05 -14.57 2.05
C MET A 164 1.33 -13.12 2.34
N TYR A 165 0.30 -12.28 2.24
CA TYR A 165 0.36 -10.85 2.49
C TYR A 165 -0.70 -10.46 3.51
N ARG A 166 -0.33 -9.69 4.52
CA ARG A 166 -1.26 -9.17 5.53
C ARG A 166 -0.98 -7.70 5.78
N SER A 167 -2.04 -6.92 5.81
CA SER A 167 -2.02 -5.49 6.07
C SER A 167 -2.98 -5.19 7.21
N THR A 168 -2.44 -4.66 8.31
CA THR A 168 -3.20 -4.40 9.54
C THR A 168 -3.09 -2.91 9.88
N PRO A 169 -4.15 -2.12 9.69
CA PRO A 169 -4.17 -0.74 10.13
C PRO A 169 -4.25 -0.69 11.67
N ILE A 170 -3.41 0.13 12.28
CA ILE A 170 -3.31 0.26 13.74
C ILE A 170 -3.90 1.62 14.14
N PHE A 171 -4.98 1.59 14.91
CA PHE A 171 -5.64 2.77 15.45
C PHE A 171 -5.40 2.89 16.96
N GLU A 172 -5.32 4.12 17.45
CA GLU A 172 -5.29 4.40 18.87
C GLU A 172 -6.70 4.78 19.35
N GLY A 173 -7.24 4.03 20.32
CA GLY A 173 -8.58 4.29 20.86
C GLY A 173 -9.64 4.41 19.77
N ASP A 174 -10.38 5.51 19.81
CA ASP A 174 -11.48 5.81 18.87
C ASP A 174 -11.04 6.70 17.69
N ASN A 175 -9.75 6.84 17.45
CA ASN A 175 -9.23 7.62 16.33
C ASN A 175 -9.79 7.10 15.00
N LEU A 176 -10.19 8.04 14.12
CA LEU A 176 -10.74 7.72 12.79
C LEU A 176 -9.67 7.47 11.73
N VAL A 177 -8.45 7.96 11.96
CA VAL A 177 -7.29 7.77 11.08
C VAL A 177 -6.32 6.81 11.76
N ALA A 178 -5.82 5.81 11.03
CA ALA A 178 -4.83 4.88 11.56
C ALA A 178 -3.50 5.60 11.83
N ASN A 179 -2.84 5.26 12.94
CA ASN A 179 -1.49 5.74 13.24
C ASN A 179 -0.45 5.21 12.26
N GLY A 180 -0.75 4.09 11.61
CA GLY A 180 0.05 3.45 10.57
C GLY A 180 -0.49 2.07 10.22
N VAL A 181 0.26 1.38 9.38
CA VAL A 181 -0.10 0.05 8.87
C VAL A 181 1.04 -0.93 9.11
N LEU A 182 0.74 -2.06 9.74
CA LEU A 182 1.66 -3.20 9.81
C LEU A 182 1.51 -4.00 8.52
N LEU A 183 2.58 -4.11 7.75
CA LEU A 183 2.65 -4.93 6.54
C LEU A 183 3.52 -6.17 6.78
N GLU A 184 3.00 -7.30 6.38
CA GLU A 184 3.69 -8.58 6.47
C GLU A 184 3.64 -9.30 5.13
N GLY A 185 4.75 -9.89 4.73
CA GLY A 185 4.84 -10.67 3.49
C GLY A 185 5.74 -11.88 3.66
N TYR A 186 5.32 -13.02 3.07
CA TYR A 186 6.08 -14.26 3.12
C TYR A 186 5.83 -15.10 1.87
N SER A 187 6.88 -15.42 1.13
CA SER A 187 6.79 -16.31 -0.04
C SER A 187 6.67 -17.78 0.37
N VAL A 188 5.65 -18.45 -0.14
CA VAL A 188 5.24 -19.75 0.40
C VAL A 188 6.13 -20.90 -0.12
N GLU A 189 6.28 -21.03 -1.43
CA GLU A 189 6.96 -22.17 -2.04
C GLU A 189 8.45 -22.24 -1.74
N ASP A 190 9.10 -21.10 -1.54
CA ASP A 190 10.53 -21.02 -1.24
C ASP A 190 10.82 -20.75 0.25
N SER A 191 9.78 -20.88 1.10
CA SER A 191 9.87 -20.73 2.55
C SER A 191 10.47 -19.38 2.99
N GLY A 192 10.00 -18.30 2.38
CA GLY A 192 10.38 -16.93 2.74
C GLY A 192 11.72 -16.47 2.15
N THR A 193 12.32 -17.22 1.24
CA THR A 193 13.62 -16.85 0.63
C THR A 193 13.48 -15.62 -0.26
N GLY A 194 12.41 -15.52 -1.04
CA GLY A 194 12.17 -14.38 -1.94
C GLY A 194 11.51 -13.20 -1.26
N ILE A 195 10.47 -13.47 -0.45
CA ILE A 195 9.72 -12.48 0.30
C ILE A 195 9.66 -12.87 1.76
N ASN A 196 10.22 -12.04 2.62
CA ASN A 196 10.10 -12.14 4.07
C ASN A 196 10.24 -10.74 4.65
N PHE A 197 9.14 -10.16 5.16
CA PHE A 197 9.18 -8.87 5.82
C PHE A 197 8.03 -8.71 6.82
N ASN A 198 8.30 -7.91 7.86
CA ASN A 198 7.32 -7.45 8.84
C ASN A 198 7.69 -6.02 9.21
N VAL A 199 6.95 -5.06 8.69
CA VAL A 199 7.27 -3.64 8.81
C VAL A 199 6.04 -2.84 9.21
N TYR A 200 6.26 -1.81 10.01
CA TYR A 200 5.23 -0.82 10.32
C TYR A 200 5.46 0.46 9.53
N CYS A 201 4.51 0.82 8.68
CA CYS A 201 4.51 2.04 7.89
C CYS A 201 3.79 3.15 8.65
N TYR A 202 4.49 4.25 8.95
CA TYR A 202 3.95 5.37 9.72
C TYR A 202 3.00 6.21 8.88
N ASN A 203 1.78 6.46 9.38
CA ASN A 203 0.83 7.34 8.72
C ASN A 203 1.10 8.81 9.10
N VAL A 204 2.24 9.31 8.69
CA VAL A 204 2.71 10.68 8.91
C VAL A 204 2.97 11.37 7.58
N GLN A 205 3.04 12.70 7.61
CA GLN A 205 3.56 13.49 6.49
C GLN A 205 4.60 14.46 7.05
N PRO A 206 5.87 14.43 6.60
CA PRO A 206 6.88 15.38 7.02
C PRO A 206 6.41 16.83 6.86
N GLY A 207 6.58 17.64 7.91
CA GLY A 207 6.15 19.04 7.92
C GLY A 207 4.67 19.26 8.24
N ILE A 208 3.88 18.21 8.47
CA ILE A 208 2.45 18.31 8.78
C ILE A 208 2.17 17.61 10.11
N GLU A 209 1.28 18.20 10.91
CA GLU A 209 0.69 17.62 12.09
C GLU A 209 -0.72 17.12 11.75
N ILE A 210 -1.03 15.90 12.18
CA ILE A 210 -2.30 15.22 11.90
C ILE A 210 -3.01 14.98 13.24
N ASP A 211 -4.27 15.36 13.31
CA ASP A 211 -5.19 14.91 14.35
C ASP A 211 -5.79 13.56 13.91
N TYR A 212 -5.28 12.48 14.46
CA TYR A 212 -5.76 11.15 14.14
C TYR A 212 -7.18 10.87 14.63
N ALA A 213 -7.68 11.66 15.59
CA ALA A 213 -9.06 11.48 16.06
C ALA A 213 -10.07 11.87 14.98
N THR A 214 -9.77 12.90 14.19
CA THR A 214 -10.69 13.47 13.21
C THR A 214 -10.23 13.34 11.76
N GLY A 215 -8.92 13.36 11.53
CA GLY A 215 -8.29 13.49 10.21
C GLY A 215 -7.97 14.95 9.85
N ASP A 216 -8.24 15.89 10.73
CA ASP A 216 -7.81 17.29 10.55
C ASP A 216 -6.29 17.39 10.57
N SER A 217 -5.75 18.45 9.98
CA SER A 217 -4.31 18.62 9.90
C SER A 217 -3.90 20.06 9.80
N SER A 218 -2.66 20.34 10.19
CA SER A 218 -2.05 21.67 10.06
C SER A 218 -0.57 21.55 9.68
N ALA A 219 -0.04 22.58 9.00
CA ALA A 219 1.40 22.65 8.80
C ALA A 219 2.10 22.84 10.15
N LYS A 220 3.19 22.10 10.38
CA LYS A 220 4.04 22.33 11.55
C LYS A 220 4.68 23.71 11.43
N ASP A 221 4.51 24.55 12.43
CA ASP A 221 5.12 25.88 12.49
C ASP A 221 6.65 25.75 12.48
N THR A 222 7.23 25.88 11.29
CA THR A 222 8.60 26.36 11.18
C THR A 222 8.49 27.89 11.18
N SER A 223 8.52 28.49 12.37
CA SER A 223 8.38 29.93 12.64
C SER A 223 8.51 30.86 11.42
N THR A 224 7.41 31.24 10.79
CA THR A 224 6.98 32.58 10.35
C THR A 224 5.73 32.53 9.47
N ASN A 225 4.66 33.10 10.00
CA ASN A 225 3.47 33.68 9.38
C ASN A 225 2.92 33.19 8.03
N SER A 226 1.74 32.59 8.03
CA SER A 226 0.47 33.23 7.62
C SER A 226 -0.63 32.20 7.50
N ALA A 227 -1.64 32.32 8.33
CA ALA A 227 -2.91 31.65 8.17
C ALA A 227 -3.67 32.28 6.98
N SER A 228 -4.17 31.50 6.09
CA SER A 228 -5.31 31.86 5.25
C SER A 228 -6.38 30.78 5.39
N ASP A 229 -7.42 31.16 6.11
CA ASP A 229 -8.72 30.53 6.16
C ASP A 229 -9.31 30.54 4.73
N SER A 230 -9.68 29.38 4.20
CA SER A 230 -10.51 29.29 3.01
C SER A 230 -11.59 28.24 3.21
N SER A 231 -12.80 28.78 3.38
CA SER A 231 -14.09 28.14 3.44
C SER A 231 -14.32 27.08 2.33
N ASP A 232 -14.99 26.00 2.76
CA ASP A 232 -15.54 24.91 1.97
C ASP A 232 -16.33 25.38 0.76
N GLU A 233 -15.82 25.11 -0.44
CA GLU A 233 -16.63 24.87 -1.62
C GLU A 233 -16.20 23.53 -2.23
N GLU A 234 -17.10 22.55 -2.17
CA GLU A 234 -16.96 21.28 -2.88
C GLU A 234 -16.94 21.56 -4.39
N PRO A 235 -15.92 21.21 -5.15
CA PRO A 235 -16.03 21.15 -6.60
C PRO A 235 -16.81 19.90 -6.97
N ASN A 236 -17.84 20.13 -7.79
CA ASN A 236 -18.72 19.17 -8.46
C ASN A 236 -17.96 17.93 -8.96
N ALA A 237 -18.55 16.75 -8.74
CA ALA A 237 -17.97 15.42 -8.94
C ALA A 237 -17.82 15.00 -10.43
N GLU A 238 -17.28 15.89 -11.27
CA GLU A 238 -16.91 15.53 -12.65
C GLU A 238 -15.43 15.79 -12.87
N SER A 239 -14.70 14.69 -13.14
CA SER A 239 -13.32 14.64 -13.64
C SER A 239 -12.19 14.99 -12.67
N ILE A 240 -12.17 14.45 -11.45
CA ILE A 240 -10.90 14.18 -10.80
C ILE A 240 -10.55 12.73 -11.16
N VAL A 241 -9.82 12.57 -12.23
CA VAL A 241 -9.02 11.37 -12.43
C VAL A 241 -8.03 11.43 -11.28
N ASP A 242 -8.25 10.62 -10.23
CA ASP A 242 -7.19 10.31 -9.29
C ASP A 242 -6.05 9.79 -10.15
N SER A 243 -5.10 10.67 -10.44
CA SER A 243 -3.87 10.30 -11.13
C SER A 243 -3.03 9.53 -10.15
N ASP A 244 -3.49 8.33 -9.81
CA ASP A 244 -2.68 7.29 -9.22
C ASP A 244 -1.86 6.61 -10.34
N ASN A 245 -1.38 7.44 -11.22
CA ASN A 245 -0.20 7.15 -11.99
C ASN A 245 0.96 7.54 -11.07
N SER A 246 1.19 6.71 -10.06
CA SER A 246 2.25 6.86 -9.06
C SER A 246 3.59 6.76 -9.73
N GLN A 247 3.96 7.83 -10.38
CA GLN A 247 5.30 8.04 -10.85
C GLN A 247 5.97 8.97 -9.85
N ASN A 248 6.81 8.33 -9.01
CA ASN A 248 7.68 8.95 -8.02
C ASN A 248 8.13 10.36 -8.40
N ASN A 249 7.66 11.35 -7.64
CA ASN A 249 8.19 12.71 -7.65
C ASN A 249 8.94 13.06 -6.35
N SER A 250 9.24 12.07 -5.53
CA SER A 250 10.22 12.21 -4.44
C SER A 250 11.62 11.98 -4.99
N GLY A 251 12.56 12.84 -4.62
CA GLY A 251 13.95 12.74 -5.03
C GLY A 251 14.53 11.38 -4.65
N GLY A 252 14.67 10.50 -5.64
CA GLY A 252 15.25 9.17 -5.51
C GLY A 252 16.59 9.08 -6.23
N THR A 253 17.31 7.99 -5.98
CA THR A 253 18.50 7.67 -6.79
C THR A 253 18.07 6.80 -7.96
N TYR A 254 18.41 7.24 -9.16
CA TYR A 254 18.18 6.53 -10.42
C TYR A 254 19.49 6.19 -11.11
N ILE A 255 19.50 5.10 -11.86
CA ILE A 255 20.58 4.77 -12.78
C ILE A 255 20.12 5.05 -14.20
N LEU A 256 20.73 6.05 -14.82
CA LEU A 256 20.44 6.46 -16.19
C LEU A 256 21.27 5.64 -17.16
N ASN A 257 20.63 5.06 -18.18
CA ASN A 257 21.33 4.49 -19.31
C ASN A 257 21.48 5.55 -20.40
N THR A 258 22.67 6.11 -20.51
CA THR A 258 22.96 7.22 -21.45
C THR A 258 22.83 6.83 -22.91
N ASN A 259 22.94 5.52 -23.22
CA ASN A 259 22.83 4.99 -24.58
C ASN A 259 21.39 4.75 -25.01
N THR A 260 20.58 4.12 -24.13
CA THR A 260 19.18 3.77 -24.45
C THR A 260 18.18 4.85 -24.04
N LYS A 261 18.64 5.88 -23.33
CA LYS A 261 17.82 6.94 -22.76
C LYS A 261 16.71 6.40 -21.87
N LYS A 262 17.02 5.35 -21.09
CA LYS A 262 16.14 4.81 -20.06
C LYS A 262 16.75 5.02 -18.68
N PHE A 263 15.89 5.20 -17.67
CA PHE A 263 16.32 5.26 -16.29
C PHE A 263 15.70 4.12 -15.50
N HIS A 264 16.35 3.74 -14.40
CA HIS A 264 16.08 2.52 -13.62
C HIS A 264 16.24 2.83 -12.15
N TYR A 265 15.53 2.09 -11.31
CA TYR A 265 15.93 1.98 -9.90
C TYR A 265 17.28 1.27 -9.78
N PRO A 266 18.13 1.62 -8.78
CA PRO A 266 19.43 0.96 -8.57
C PRO A 266 19.35 -0.56 -8.46
N SER A 267 18.25 -1.09 -7.87
CA SER A 267 17.98 -2.51 -7.71
C SER A 267 17.52 -3.24 -8.97
N CYS A 268 17.26 -2.53 -10.05
CA CYS A 268 16.76 -3.15 -11.29
C CYS A 268 17.76 -4.14 -11.88
N SER A 269 17.31 -5.35 -12.20
CA SER A 269 18.18 -6.38 -12.84
C SER A 269 18.79 -5.95 -14.18
N SER A 270 18.19 -4.97 -14.86
CA SER A 270 18.78 -4.39 -16.09
C SER A 270 20.03 -3.56 -15.80
N VAL A 271 20.23 -3.07 -14.57
CA VAL A 271 21.40 -2.29 -14.18
C VAL A 271 22.64 -3.17 -14.08
N SER A 272 22.52 -4.41 -13.58
CA SER A 272 23.66 -5.34 -13.49
C SER A 272 24.22 -5.74 -14.86
N SER A 273 23.37 -5.79 -15.88
CA SER A 273 23.78 -6.09 -17.27
C SER A 273 24.15 -4.88 -18.11
N MET A 274 24.05 -3.66 -17.54
CA MET A 274 24.38 -2.42 -18.24
C MET A 274 25.89 -2.19 -18.25
N SER A 275 26.43 -1.81 -19.43
CA SER A 275 27.85 -1.43 -19.52
C SER A 275 28.14 -0.20 -18.66
N GLU A 276 29.22 -0.23 -17.87
CA GLU A 276 29.61 0.86 -16.96
C GLU A 276 29.73 2.22 -17.64
N LYS A 277 30.22 2.26 -18.89
CA LYS A 277 30.32 3.50 -19.67
C LYS A 277 28.97 4.17 -19.96
N ASN A 278 27.87 3.43 -19.86
CA ASN A 278 26.51 3.91 -20.12
C ASN A 278 25.74 4.16 -18.82
N LYS A 279 26.31 3.84 -17.65
CA LYS A 279 25.69 4.08 -16.36
C LYS A 279 26.00 5.49 -15.88
N GLN A 280 24.98 6.22 -15.48
CA GLN A 280 25.12 7.50 -14.79
C GLN A 280 24.15 7.47 -13.61
N GLU A 281 24.68 7.68 -12.41
CA GLU A 281 23.83 7.86 -11.24
C GLU A 281 23.25 9.28 -11.24
N PHE A 282 22.00 9.39 -10.88
CA PHE A 282 21.27 10.65 -10.77
C PHE A 282 20.44 10.63 -9.47
N SER A 283 20.57 11.67 -8.67
CA SER A 283 19.75 11.90 -7.50
C SER A 283 18.86 13.11 -7.75
N GLY A 284 17.55 12.90 -7.72
CA GLY A 284 16.57 13.93 -8.02
C GLY A 284 15.19 13.30 -8.18
N ASN A 285 14.23 14.08 -8.64
CA ASN A 285 12.89 13.57 -8.85
C ASN A 285 12.73 12.95 -10.26
N ARG A 286 11.70 12.13 -10.40
CA ARG A 286 11.37 11.40 -11.64
C ARG A 286 11.11 12.33 -12.82
N ASP A 287 10.43 13.44 -12.60
CA ASP A 287 10.07 14.39 -13.67
C ASP A 287 11.30 15.13 -14.18
N GLU A 288 12.30 15.36 -13.32
CA GLU A 288 13.60 15.89 -13.76
C GLU A 288 14.26 14.92 -14.72
N VAL A 289 14.30 13.63 -14.40
CA VAL A 289 14.86 12.60 -15.29
C VAL A 289 14.12 12.55 -16.62
N ILE A 290 12.80 12.64 -16.60
CA ILE A 290 11.97 12.68 -17.81
C ILE A 290 12.25 13.97 -18.62
N SER A 291 12.37 15.13 -17.95
CA SER A 291 12.70 16.41 -18.60
C SER A 291 14.07 16.40 -19.27
N MET A 292 15.00 15.57 -18.74
CA MET A 292 16.32 15.32 -19.35
C MET A 292 16.24 14.39 -20.57
N GLY A 293 15.04 13.96 -20.98
CA GLY A 293 14.82 13.12 -22.17
C GLY A 293 15.01 11.62 -21.93
N TYR A 294 14.94 11.17 -20.67
CA TYR A 294 14.95 9.74 -20.33
C TYR A 294 13.54 9.20 -20.17
N ALA A 295 13.32 7.97 -20.58
CA ALA A 295 12.07 7.24 -20.38
C ALA A 295 12.24 6.18 -19.27
N PRO A 296 11.20 5.90 -18.48
CA PRO A 296 11.27 4.86 -17.45
C PRO A 296 11.53 3.48 -18.06
N CYS A 297 12.28 2.66 -17.35
CA CYS A 297 12.47 1.26 -17.71
C CYS A 297 11.16 0.50 -17.53
N LYS A 298 10.71 -0.23 -18.56
CA LYS A 298 9.47 -1.00 -18.51
C LYS A 298 9.51 -2.17 -17.50
N ARG A 299 10.71 -2.56 -17.02
CA ARG A 299 10.87 -3.68 -16.09
C ARG A 299 10.73 -3.25 -14.62
N CYS A 300 11.31 -2.14 -14.23
CA CYS A 300 11.27 -1.65 -12.84
C CYS A 300 10.39 -0.41 -12.66
N ASN A 301 9.91 0.18 -13.74
CA ASN A 301 9.04 1.36 -13.80
C ASN A 301 9.42 2.45 -12.75
N PRO A 302 10.63 2.98 -12.82
CA PRO A 302 11.15 3.94 -11.87
C PRO A 302 10.46 5.30 -11.99
#